data_b85e32bf8cce84655dd0ab365a61f242
#
_entry.id   b85e32bf8cce84655dd0ab365a61f242
#
_cell.length_a   1.000
_cell.length_b   1.000
_cell.length_c   1.000
_cell.angle_alpha   90.00
_cell.angle_beta   90.00
_cell.angle_gamma   90.00
#
_symmetry.space_group_name_H-M   'P 1'
#
loop_
_entity.id
_entity.type
_entity.pdbx_description
1 polymer ?
#
loop_
_entity_poly.entity_id
_entity_poly.type
_entity_poly.pdbx_seq_one_letter_code
_entity_poly.pdbx_strand_id
1 'polypeptide(L)'
;LQEHLPEGTFVTENEFRTAKPETITPGTFEEAKQILPDPTWSGHEKEIEMYWKAWQIGIGNIKAPEPDSGFVCSYLDVAYNGNIFMWDSAFMMMFARFGTRFFPLPTYVR
;
A
#
# COMPACT_ATOMS: atom_id res chain seq x y z
N LEU A 1 -16.83 -7.29 -17.05
CA LEU A 1 -17.46 -8.55 -16.60
C LEU A 1 -18.62 -8.19 -15.67
N GLN A 2 -19.85 -8.14 -16.20
CA GLN A 2 -21.04 -8.13 -15.37
C GLN A 2 -21.30 -9.58 -14.98
N GLU A 3 -20.79 -10.00 -13.84
CA GLU A 3 -21.24 -11.25 -13.25
C GLU A 3 -22.67 -11.04 -12.76
N HIS A 4 -23.59 -11.79 -13.32
CA HIS A 4 -24.94 -11.93 -12.77
C HIS A 4 -24.83 -12.71 -11.47
N LEU A 5 -24.78 -11.98 -10.35
CA LEU A 5 -24.92 -12.62 -9.05
C LEU A 5 -26.35 -13.15 -8.92
N PRO A 6 -26.54 -14.38 -8.42
CA PRO A 6 -27.89 -14.94 -8.22
C PRO A 6 -28.73 -14.04 -7.30
N GLU A 7 -30.03 -13.96 -7.58
CA GLU A 7 -30.98 -13.31 -6.69
C GLU A 7 -30.87 -13.88 -5.27
N GLY A 8 -30.69 -12.99 -4.27
CA GLY A 8 -30.52 -13.40 -2.88
C GLY A 8 -29.08 -13.43 -2.38
N THR A 9 -28.09 -12.90 -3.13
CA THR A 9 -26.73 -12.74 -2.64
C THR A 9 -26.65 -11.67 -1.55
N PHE A 10 -25.73 -11.88 -0.58
CA PHE A 10 -25.51 -10.99 0.57
C PHE A 10 -24.92 -9.63 0.20
N VAL A 11 -24.52 -9.41 -1.05
CA VAL A 11 -23.93 -8.16 -1.55
C VAL A 11 -24.91 -7.55 -2.56
N THR A 12 -25.79 -6.69 -2.10
CA THR A 12 -26.77 -5.99 -2.94
C THR A 12 -26.21 -4.70 -3.54
N GLU A 13 -25.28 -4.05 -2.86
CA GLU A 13 -24.62 -2.82 -3.32
C GLU A 13 -23.13 -2.85 -3.00
N ASN A 14 -22.34 -2.42 -3.97
CA ASN A 14 -20.91 -2.16 -3.76
C ASN A 14 -20.72 -0.64 -3.64
N GLU A 15 -20.62 -0.14 -2.42
CA GLU A 15 -20.43 1.28 -2.12
C GLU A 15 -19.14 1.85 -2.71
N PHE A 16 -18.14 1.00 -2.98
CA PHE A 16 -16.87 1.41 -3.61
C PHE A 16 -17.01 1.68 -5.12
N ARG A 17 -18.09 1.22 -5.74
CA ARG A 17 -18.32 1.39 -7.18
C ARG A 17 -18.49 2.86 -7.60
N THR A 18 -18.97 3.69 -6.68
CA THR A 18 -19.21 5.13 -6.88
C THR A 18 -18.29 6.00 -6.03
N ALA A 19 -17.44 5.39 -5.21
CA ALA A 19 -16.51 6.12 -4.38
C ALA A 19 -15.46 6.86 -5.24
N LYS A 20 -15.22 8.11 -4.90
CA LYS A 20 -14.10 8.85 -5.51
C LYS A 20 -12.80 8.32 -4.91
N PRO A 21 -11.77 8.04 -5.72
CA PRO A 21 -10.49 7.60 -5.22
C PRO A 21 -9.86 8.62 -4.27
N GLU A 22 -9.45 8.18 -3.10
CA GLU A 22 -8.59 8.96 -2.22
C GLU A 22 -7.14 8.78 -2.66
N THR A 23 -6.57 9.84 -3.22
CA THR A 23 -5.17 9.85 -3.63
C THR A 23 -4.32 10.41 -2.49
N ILE A 24 -3.40 9.59 -2.01
CA ILE A 24 -2.36 10.04 -1.10
C ILE A 24 -1.12 10.28 -1.95
N THR A 25 -0.59 11.48 -1.90
CA THR A 25 0.73 11.76 -2.46
C THR A 25 1.74 11.30 -1.42
N PRO A 26 2.51 10.23 -1.69
CA PRO A 26 3.57 9.81 -0.78
C PRO A 26 4.59 10.94 -0.70
N GLY A 27 5.04 11.25 0.51
CA GLY A 27 6.18 12.13 0.70
C GLY A 27 7.48 11.47 0.23
N THR A 28 8.57 12.18 0.40
CA THR A 28 9.90 11.68 0.05
C THR A 28 10.38 10.64 1.06
N PHE A 29 11.33 9.81 0.67
CA PHE A 29 11.98 8.86 1.59
C PHE A 29 12.65 9.59 2.77
N GLU A 30 13.22 10.76 2.54
CA GLU A 30 13.88 11.55 3.58
C GLU A 30 12.90 12.04 4.65
N GLU A 31 11.70 12.42 4.25
CA GLU A 31 10.63 12.78 5.19
C GLU A 31 10.15 11.55 5.96
N ALA A 32 9.97 10.43 5.27
CA ALA A 32 9.56 9.17 5.90
C ALA A 32 10.58 8.69 6.93
N LYS A 33 11.85 8.80 6.62
CA LYS A 33 12.95 8.37 7.50
C LYS A 33 12.92 9.05 8.87
N GLN A 34 12.37 10.26 8.97
CA GLN A 34 12.26 11.00 10.23
C GLN A 34 11.20 10.44 11.18
N ILE A 35 10.24 9.69 10.66
CA ILE A 35 9.09 9.17 11.43
C ILE A 35 9.02 7.65 11.45
N LEU A 36 9.80 6.98 10.62
CA LEU A 36 9.92 5.52 10.63
C LEU A 36 10.77 5.05 11.82
N PRO A 37 10.56 3.83 12.30
CA PRO A 37 11.40 3.26 13.34
C PRO A 37 12.87 3.26 12.92
N ASP A 38 13.73 3.82 13.76
CA ASP A 38 15.19 3.89 13.52
C ASP A 38 15.87 2.72 14.22
N PRO A 39 16.35 1.70 13.46
CA PRO A 39 16.96 0.53 14.04
C PRO A 39 18.39 0.83 14.48
N THR A 40 18.75 0.31 15.64
CA THR A 40 20.15 0.32 16.12
C THR A 40 20.61 -1.11 16.36
N TRP A 41 21.71 -1.50 15.69
CA TRP A 41 22.28 -2.83 15.86
C TRP A 41 23.79 -2.79 15.60
N SER A 42 24.56 -2.73 16.69
CA SER A 42 26.02 -2.60 16.61
C SER A 42 26.67 -3.79 15.89
N GLY A 43 27.53 -3.53 14.94
CA GLY A 43 28.19 -4.54 14.12
C GLY A 43 27.36 -5.09 12.96
N HIS A 44 26.15 -4.53 12.74
CA HIS A 44 25.21 -4.94 11.70
C HIS A 44 24.79 -3.76 10.82
N GLU A 45 25.74 -2.92 10.48
CA GLU A 45 25.51 -1.69 9.71
C GLU A 45 24.93 -1.99 8.32
N LYS A 46 25.32 -3.13 7.71
CA LYS A 46 24.79 -3.56 6.40
C LYS A 46 23.32 -3.96 6.47
N GLU A 47 22.90 -4.60 7.54
CA GLU A 47 21.51 -4.97 7.77
C GLU A 47 20.64 -3.74 8.00
N ILE A 48 21.17 -2.72 8.68
CA ILE A 48 20.53 -1.42 8.85
C ILE A 48 20.42 -0.70 7.51
N GLU A 49 21.47 -0.72 6.69
CA GLU A 49 21.43 -0.15 5.34
C GLU A 49 20.35 -0.85 4.47
N MET A 50 20.29 -2.18 4.54
CA MET A 50 19.28 -2.97 3.84
C MET A 50 17.86 -2.65 4.32
N TYR A 51 17.65 -2.45 5.62
CA TYR A 51 16.38 -2.02 6.17
C TYR A 51 15.93 -0.68 5.56
N TRP A 52 16.80 0.32 5.53
CA TRP A 52 16.48 1.61 4.93
C TRP A 52 16.26 1.52 3.42
N LYS A 53 17.03 0.65 2.74
CA LYS A 53 16.82 0.39 1.31
C LYS A 53 15.46 -0.23 1.03
N ALA A 54 15.00 -1.14 1.87
CA ALA A 54 13.66 -1.73 1.74
C ALA A 54 12.57 -0.67 1.87
N TRP A 55 12.68 0.25 2.83
CA TRP A 55 11.76 1.37 2.96
C TRP A 55 11.78 2.31 1.75
N GLN A 56 12.96 2.63 1.25
CA GLN A 56 13.11 3.46 0.05
C GLN A 56 12.39 2.85 -1.15
N ILE A 57 12.55 1.54 -1.35
CA ILE A 57 11.87 0.80 -2.43
C ILE A 57 10.36 0.79 -2.20
N GLY A 58 9.92 0.47 -0.98
CA GLY A 58 8.50 0.44 -0.64
C GLY A 58 7.81 1.78 -0.90
N ILE A 59 8.43 2.88 -0.48
CA ILE A 59 7.91 4.24 -0.72
C ILE A 59 7.79 4.54 -2.21
N GLY A 60 8.81 4.16 -3.00
CA GLY A 60 8.80 4.34 -4.45
C GLY A 60 7.75 3.51 -5.19
N ASN A 61 7.21 2.48 -4.55
CA ASN A 61 6.19 1.59 -5.11
C ASN A 61 4.76 1.95 -4.71
N ILE A 62 4.56 3.06 -4.03
CA ILE A 62 3.21 3.57 -3.79
C ILE A 62 2.68 4.18 -5.07
N LYS A 63 1.54 3.69 -5.52
CA LYS A 63 0.87 4.12 -6.74
C LYS A 63 -0.43 4.83 -6.41
N ALA A 64 -0.72 5.87 -7.19
CA ALA A 64 -2.03 6.47 -7.24
C ALA A 64 -2.95 5.62 -8.13
N PRO A 65 -4.25 5.55 -7.84
CA PRO A 65 -5.20 4.89 -8.72
C PRO A 65 -5.22 5.57 -10.10
N GLU A 66 -5.13 4.78 -11.13
CA GLU A 66 -5.40 5.27 -12.49
C GLU A 66 -6.90 5.58 -12.64
N PRO A 67 -7.26 6.57 -13.46
CA PRO A 67 -8.65 6.82 -13.81
C PRO A 67 -9.31 5.54 -14.34
N ASP A 68 -10.51 5.24 -13.89
CA ASP A 68 -11.30 4.08 -14.31
C ASP A 68 -10.71 2.70 -13.98
N SER A 69 -9.65 2.66 -13.17
CA SER A 69 -9.05 1.39 -12.70
C SER A 69 -9.94 0.60 -11.72
N GLY A 70 -10.91 1.28 -11.10
CA GLY A 70 -11.73 0.71 -10.04
C GLY A 70 -11.07 0.70 -8.67
N PHE A 71 -9.82 1.16 -8.55
CA PHE A 71 -9.17 1.35 -7.25
C PHE A 71 -9.68 2.61 -6.57
N VAL A 72 -9.97 2.51 -5.29
CA VAL A 72 -10.58 3.59 -4.49
C VAL A 72 -9.56 4.41 -3.70
N CYS A 73 -8.30 3.96 -3.64
CA CYS A 73 -7.22 4.65 -2.93
C CYS A 73 -5.86 4.30 -3.50
N SER A 74 -4.83 5.04 -3.08
CA SER A 74 -3.44 4.69 -3.35
C SER A 74 -3.10 3.32 -2.75
N TYR A 75 -2.23 2.58 -3.40
CA TYR A 75 -1.85 1.22 -3.03
C TYR A 75 -0.34 1.01 -3.15
N LEU A 76 0.15 0.00 -2.47
CA LEU A 76 1.53 -0.43 -2.55
C LEU A 76 1.64 -1.56 -3.58
N ASP A 77 2.41 -1.32 -4.62
CA ASP A 77 2.60 -2.22 -5.77
C ASP A 77 3.87 -3.06 -5.63
N VAL A 78 3.92 -4.16 -6.39
CA VAL A 78 5.09 -5.04 -6.51
C VAL A 78 6.00 -4.57 -7.65
N ALA A 79 6.59 -3.47 -7.64
CA ALA A 79 7.68 -2.93 -8.45
C ALA A 79 7.74 -3.22 -9.98
N TYR A 80 7.17 -4.29 -10.51
CA TYR A 80 7.37 -4.72 -11.90
C TYR A 80 6.12 -4.75 -12.79
N ASN A 81 4.94 -4.55 -12.22
CA ASN A 81 3.71 -4.36 -12.99
C ASN A 81 2.67 -3.58 -12.18
N GLY A 82 1.62 -3.06 -12.83
CA GLY A 82 0.58 -2.25 -12.21
C GLY A 82 -0.60 -3.04 -11.65
N ASN A 83 -0.46 -4.34 -11.40
CA ASN A 83 -1.51 -5.17 -10.83
C ASN A 83 -1.30 -5.38 -9.32
N ILE A 84 -2.39 -5.34 -8.57
CA ILE A 84 -2.35 -5.71 -7.14
C ILE A 84 -2.46 -7.23 -7.02
N PHE A 85 -1.45 -7.83 -6.44
CA PHE A 85 -1.46 -9.24 -6.06
C PHE A 85 -1.72 -9.34 -4.56
N MET A 86 -2.82 -9.97 -4.18
CA MET A 86 -3.23 -10.05 -2.77
C MET A 86 -2.16 -10.70 -1.89
N TRP A 87 -1.49 -11.71 -2.39
CA TRP A 87 -0.41 -12.40 -1.69
C TRP A 87 0.78 -11.46 -1.39
N ASP A 88 1.29 -10.82 -2.43
CA ASP A 88 2.42 -9.89 -2.32
C ASP A 88 2.06 -8.69 -1.45
N SER A 89 0.87 -8.14 -1.63
CA SER A 89 0.37 -7.03 -0.81
C SER A 89 0.27 -7.40 0.67
N ALA A 90 -0.17 -8.62 0.99
CA ALA A 90 -0.23 -9.10 2.37
C ALA A 90 1.16 -9.15 3.01
N PHE A 91 2.18 -9.62 2.30
CA PHE A 91 3.56 -9.62 2.79
C PHE A 91 4.12 -8.21 2.94
N MET A 92 3.88 -7.33 1.97
CA MET A 92 4.31 -5.94 2.06
C MET A 92 3.69 -5.22 3.25
N MET A 93 2.44 -5.55 3.62
CA MET A 93 1.79 -4.99 4.81
C MET A 93 2.46 -5.38 6.12
N MET A 94 3.22 -6.47 6.16
CA MET A 94 3.93 -6.87 7.38
C MET A 94 4.95 -5.81 7.83
N PHE A 95 5.59 -5.12 6.91
CA PHE A 95 6.47 -3.99 7.25
C PHE A 95 5.78 -2.64 7.12
N ALA A 96 4.92 -2.43 6.12
CA ALA A 96 4.28 -1.15 5.83
C ALA A 96 3.40 -0.64 6.99
N ARG A 97 2.85 -1.55 7.81
CA ARG A 97 2.08 -1.21 9.03
C ARG A 97 2.86 -0.36 10.03
N PHE A 98 4.18 -0.41 10.03
CA PHE A 98 5.01 0.42 10.90
C PHE A 98 5.18 1.85 10.37
N GLY A 99 4.82 2.07 9.12
CA GLY A 99 4.83 3.39 8.46
C GLY A 99 3.44 4.02 8.30
N THR A 100 2.43 3.60 9.06
CA THR A 100 1.03 4.06 8.89
C THR A 100 0.84 5.57 9.06
N ARG A 101 1.73 6.24 9.76
CA ARG A 101 1.73 7.71 9.86
C ARG A 101 2.16 8.38 8.57
N PHE A 102 3.00 7.72 7.79
CA PHE A 102 3.50 8.19 6.50
C PHE A 102 2.65 7.66 5.34
N PHE A 103 2.17 6.43 5.51
CA PHE A 103 1.24 5.76 4.60
C PHE A 103 -0.09 5.57 5.32
N PRO A 104 -1.00 6.50 5.30
CA PRO A 104 -2.36 6.18 5.64
C PRO A 104 -2.85 5.22 4.55
N LEU A 105 -2.64 3.93 4.76
CA LEU A 105 -3.19 2.85 3.94
C LEU A 105 -4.62 2.61 4.45
N PRO A 106 -5.64 3.27 3.86
CA PRO A 106 -6.95 3.32 4.47
C PRO A 106 -7.69 1.99 4.46
N THR A 107 -7.22 0.98 3.75
CA THR A 107 -8.15 -0.03 3.30
C THR A 107 -7.82 -1.48 3.55
N TYR A 108 -6.65 -1.82 4.05
CA TYR A 108 -6.35 -3.22 4.38
C TYR A 108 -6.58 -3.59 5.85
N VAL A 109 -7.13 -2.68 6.66
CA VAL A 109 -7.31 -2.84 8.11
C VAL A 109 -8.76 -2.52 8.55
N ARG A 110 -9.72 -2.58 7.67
CA ARG A 110 -11.15 -2.54 8.06
C ARG A 110 -11.80 -3.87 7.85
#